data_3a9ebeb376a34af149ada2bfb2644f20
#
_entry.id   3a9ebeb376a34af149ada2bfb2644f20
#
_cell.length_a   1.000
_cell.length_b   1.000
_cell.length_c   1.000
_cell.angle_alpha   90.00
_cell.angle_beta   90.00
_cell.angle_gamma   90.00
#
_symmetry.space_group_name_H-M   'P 1'
#
loop_
_entity.id
_entity.type
_entity.pdbx_description
1 polymer ?
#
loop_
_entity_poly.entity_id
_entity_poly.type
_entity_poly.pdbx_seq_one_letter_code
_entity_poly.pdbx_strand_id
1 'polypeptide(L)'
;MVKKSRPEAPQPAQLTADQMRRAIPKLRRRIEEFEAFDPNMIQHRSEPLPKSLEQKADSTLVEILGSDTLDYQRFHIGSLDRAAILYGGTPLSDVRKGFARGKADAISKLRTLIDLFEERLAEGSESPEERARRGFEGLQLHPEVLRAVEKLYLDGHYANAVEDACKVLDLLVKMRSGRIDIAGTELMQAVFSPKSPVLRFSDLSTESERGEQQGMMFLYAGVMLAFRNPRAHGLLTDDPEEALEVISFVSFLANVLDKAVK
;
A
#
# COMPACT_ATOMS: atom_id res chain seq x y z
N MET A 1 11.68 -39.19 -20.64
CA MET A 1 12.48 -38.21 -19.88
C MET A 1 11.54 -37.20 -19.20
N VAL A 2 11.31 -37.38 -17.91
CA VAL A 2 10.49 -36.45 -17.13
C VAL A 2 11.37 -35.23 -16.81
N LYS A 3 11.00 -34.05 -17.34
CA LYS A 3 11.65 -32.78 -16.98
C LYS A 3 11.43 -32.55 -15.47
N LYS A 4 12.47 -32.62 -14.66
CA LYS A 4 12.45 -32.11 -13.28
C LYS A 4 12.14 -30.63 -13.34
N SER A 5 10.97 -30.24 -12.85
CA SER A 5 10.62 -28.84 -12.64
C SER A 5 11.69 -28.20 -11.72
N ARG A 6 12.16 -27.04 -12.11
CA ARG A 6 13.06 -26.22 -11.28
C ARG A 6 12.32 -25.93 -9.98
N PRO A 7 12.92 -26.06 -8.79
CA PRO A 7 12.25 -25.69 -7.56
C PRO A 7 11.81 -24.22 -7.65
N GLU A 8 10.55 -23.97 -7.36
CA GLU A 8 10.00 -22.61 -7.28
C GLU A 8 10.77 -21.81 -6.21
N ALA A 9 11.07 -20.55 -6.49
CA ALA A 9 11.76 -19.71 -5.53
C ALA A 9 10.87 -19.55 -4.27
N PRO A 10 11.45 -19.55 -3.05
CA PRO A 10 10.69 -19.38 -1.82
C PRO A 10 9.86 -18.09 -1.87
N GLN A 11 8.59 -18.20 -1.48
CA GLN A 11 7.65 -17.06 -1.44
C GLN A 11 7.54 -16.53 -0.01
N PRO A 12 7.16 -15.26 0.19
CA PRO A 12 6.81 -14.74 1.51
C PRO A 12 5.66 -15.52 2.15
N ALA A 13 5.64 -15.63 3.47
CA ALA A 13 4.55 -16.23 4.21
C ALA A 13 3.27 -15.40 4.02
N GLN A 14 2.19 -16.05 3.55
CA GLN A 14 0.88 -15.41 3.38
C GLN A 14 0.03 -15.65 4.61
N LEU A 15 0.10 -14.73 5.57
CA LEU A 15 -0.65 -14.83 6.83
C LEU A 15 -1.87 -13.90 6.79
N THR A 16 -3.02 -14.43 7.22
CA THR A 16 -4.21 -13.60 7.49
C THR A 16 -4.03 -12.79 8.77
N ALA A 17 -4.83 -11.72 8.94
CA ALA A 17 -4.83 -10.91 10.15
C ALA A 17 -5.05 -11.75 11.42
N ASP A 18 -5.96 -12.73 11.36
CA ASP A 18 -6.23 -13.62 12.50
C ASP A 18 -5.05 -14.56 12.81
N GLN A 19 -4.33 -15.04 11.81
CA GLN A 19 -3.11 -15.82 12.00
C GLN A 19 -2.01 -14.97 12.65
N MET A 20 -1.81 -13.72 12.21
CA MET A 20 -0.86 -12.79 12.82
C MET A 20 -1.22 -12.48 14.29
N ARG A 21 -2.51 -12.18 14.59
CA ARG A 21 -2.98 -11.95 15.96
C ARG A 21 -2.72 -13.15 16.88
N ARG A 22 -2.87 -14.39 16.37
CA ARG A 22 -2.60 -15.62 17.14
C ARG A 22 -1.11 -15.93 17.26
N ALA A 23 -0.29 -15.45 16.34
CA ALA A 23 1.16 -15.66 16.35
C ALA A 23 1.87 -14.80 17.40
N ILE A 24 1.47 -13.53 17.58
CA ILE A 24 2.11 -12.58 18.50
C ILE A 24 2.26 -13.13 19.93
N PRO A 25 1.22 -13.70 20.59
CA PRO A 25 1.37 -14.27 21.93
C PRO A 25 2.37 -15.44 21.97
N LYS A 26 2.43 -16.26 20.92
CA LYS A 26 3.37 -17.40 20.84
C LYS A 26 4.81 -16.90 20.75
N LEU A 27 5.06 -15.88 19.94
CA LEU A 27 6.38 -15.26 19.79
C LEU A 27 6.82 -14.58 21.10
N ARG A 28 5.92 -13.85 21.76
CA ARG A 28 6.19 -13.25 23.10
C ARG A 28 6.59 -14.29 24.12
N ARG A 29 5.88 -15.42 24.17
CA ARG A 29 6.25 -16.53 25.06
C ARG A 29 7.66 -17.09 24.77
N ARG A 30 8.07 -17.15 23.48
CA ARG A 30 9.45 -17.57 23.15
C ARG A 30 10.47 -16.54 23.62
N ILE A 31 10.16 -15.26 23.51
CA ILE A 31 11.01 -14.18 24.05
C ILE A 31 11.17 -14.34 25.57
N GLU A 32 10.10 -14.53 26.32
CA GLU A 32 10.14 -14.73 27.77
C GLU A 32 11.01 -15.94 28.16
N GLU A 33 10.91 -17.05 27.41
CA GLU A 33 11.76 -18.22 27.64
C GLU A 33 13.25 -17.94 27.38
N PHE A 34 13.58 -17.15 26.37
CA PHE A 34 14.94 -16.69 26.13
C PHE A 34 15.39 -15.71 27.20
N GLU A 35 14.55 -14.78 27.63
CA GLU A 35 14.89 -13.81 28.70
C GLU A 35 15.19 -14.50 30.02
N ALA A 36 14.45 -15.56 30.36
CA ALA A 36 14.68 -16.39 31.55
C ALA A 36 15.96 -17.21 31.48
N PHE A 37 16.52 -17.47 30.31
CA PHE A 37 17.78 -18.18 30.16
C PHE A 37 18.96 -17.27 30.54
N ASP A 38 19.72 -17.67 31.61
CA ASP A 38 20.96 -17.00 32.00
C ASP A 38 22.19 -17.74 31.44
N PRO A 39 22.89 -17.20 30.43
CA PRO A 39 24.11 -17.80 29.89
C PRO A 39 25.24 -18.01 30.94
N ASN A 40 25.25 -17.23 32.02
CA ASN A 40 26.28 -17.38 33.08
C ASN A 40 26.15 -18.68 33.88
N MET A 41 24.96 -19.25 33.88
CA MET A 41 24.71 -20.53 34.58
C MET A 41 25.21 -21.75 33.79
N ILE A 42 25.60 -21.58 32.52
CA ILE A 42 26.18 -22.65 31.69
C ILE A 42 27.48 -23.14 32.28
N GLN A 43 27.57 -24.44 32.53
CA GLN A 43 28.77 -25.12 33.05
C GLN A 43 29.50 -25.93 31.96
N HIS A 44 28.75 -26.40 30.95
CA HIS A 44 29.29 -27.15 29.83
C HIS A 44 28.64 -26.69 28.52
N ARG A 45 29.46 -26.62 27.43
CA ARG A 45 28.99 -26.19 26.10
C ARG A 45 27.85 -27.04 25.57
N SER A 46 27.78 -28.32 25.99
CA SER A 46 26.80 -29.30 25.52
C SER A 46 25.54 -29.38 26.40
N GLU A 47 25.27 -28.39 27.25
CA GLU A 47 24.05 -28.40 28.06
C GLU A 47 22.78 -28.44 27.21
N PRO A 48 21.74 -29.21 27.63
CA PRO A 48 20.56 -29.43 26.80
C PRO A 48 19.60 -28.23 26.71
N LEU A 49 19.66 -27.31 27.68
CA LEU A 49 18.70 -26.20 27.79
C LEU A 49 18.76 -25.25 26.55
N PRO A 50 19.94 -24.77 26.12
CA PRO A 50 19.99 -23.90 24.94
C PRO A 50 19.39 -24.56 23.70
N LYS A 51 19.74 -25.83 23.47
CA LYS A 51 19.22 -26.59 22.32
C LYS A 51 17.70 -26.80 22.40
N SER A 52 17.15 -27.00 23.58
CA SER A 52 15.70 -27.10 23.79
C SER A 52 15.01 -25.77 23.44
N LEU A 53 15.59 -24.60 23.80
CA LEU A 53 15.08 -23.28 23.46
C LEU A 53 15.12 -23.05 21.94
N GLU A 54 16.24 -23.40 21.29
CA GLU A 54 16.36 -23.35 19.82
C GLU A 54 15.24 -24.14 19.14
N GLN A 55 15.03 -25.40 19.53
CA GLN A 55 14.02 -26.27 18.94
C GLN A 55 12.59 -25.76 19.14
N LYS A 56 12.27 -25.25 20.34
CA LYS A 56 10.96 -24.67 20.63
C LYS A 56 10.68 -23.43 19.79
N ALA A 57 11.66 -22.55 19.65
CA ALA A 57 11.54 -21.35 18.86
C ALA A 57 11.41 -21.68 17.38
N ASP A 58 12.23 -22.60 16.88
CA ASP A 58 12.20 -23.05 15.49
C ASP A 58 10.85 -23.70 15.15
N SER A 59 10.35 -24.62 15.99
CA SER A 59 9.02 -25.21 15.81
C SER A 59 7.91 -24.15 15.78
N THR A 60 8.02 -23.13 16.63
CA THR A 60 7.05 -22.02 16.63
C THR A 60 7.12 -21.21 15.34
N LEU A 61 8.32 -20.92 14.83
CA LEU A 61 8.50 -20.20 13.58
C LEU A 61 8.03 -21.00 12.38
N VAL A 62 8.30 -22.32 12.33
CA VAL A 62 7.78 -23.23 11.29
C VAL A 62 6.25 -23.27 11.30
N GLU A 63 5.65 -23.37 12.49
CA GLU A 63 4.18 -23.37 12.64
C GLU A 63 3.55 -22.05 12.11
N ILE A 64 4.19 -20.92 12.35
CA ILE A 64 3.67 -19.61 11.98
C ILE A 64 3.96 -19.30 10.50
N LEU A 65 5.19 -19.47 10.07
CA LEU A 65 5.68 -18.96 8.77
C LEU A 65 5.71 -20.02 7.68
N GLY A 66 5.78 -21.31 8.05
CA GLY A 66 6.08 -22.41 7.11
C GLY A 66 7.59 -22.53 6.81
N SER A 67 8.09 -23.78 6.71
CA SER A 67 9.53 -24.07 6.56
C SER A 67 10.16 -23.58 5.25
N ASP A 68 9.35 -23.46 4.19
CA ASP A 68 9.83 -23.19 2.81
C ASP A 68 9.63 -21.71 2.40
N THR A 69 9.38 -20.80 3.35
CA THR A 69 9.12 -19.40 3.08
C THR A 69 10.37 -18.52 3.24
N LEU A 70 10.38 -17.36 2.55
CA LEU A 70 11.41 -16.33 2.72
C LEU A 70 11.42 -15.78 4.14
N ASP A 71 10.25 -15.63 4.76
CA ASP A 71 10.14 -15.11 6.12
C ASP A 71 10.75 -16.07 7.13
N TYR A 72 10.52 -17.39 6.98
CA TYR A 72 11.20 -18.37 7.82
C TYR A 72 12.73 -18.32 7.66
N GLN A 73 13.23 -18.27 6.42
CA GLN A 73 14.68 -18.16 6.18
C GLN A 73 15.29 -16.91 6.82
N ARG A 74 14.55 -15.79 6.85
CA ARG A 74 14.98 -14.52 7.42
C ARG A 74 14.98 -14.54 8.95
N PHE A 75 13.95 -15.10 9.57
CA PHE A 75 13.71 -15.04 11.02
C PHE A 75 14.12 -16.29 11.79
N HIS A 76 14.49 -17.35 11.11
CA HIS A 76 14.97 -18.58 11.75
C HIS A 76 16.14 -18.27 12.69
N ILE A 77 16.15 -18.87 13.89
CA ILE A 77 17.07 -18.48 14.95
C ILE A 77 18.42 -19.17 14.79
N GLY A 78 18.42 -20.43 14.39
CA GLY A 78 19.63 -21.26 14.31
C GLY A 78 20.20 -21.57 15.69
N SER A 79 21.53 -21.77 15.78
CA SER A 79 22.17 -22.07 17.05
C SER A 79 22.35 -20.83 17.91
N LEU A 80 22.06 -20.96 19.21
CA LEU A 80 22.39 -19.95 20.22
C LEU A 80 23.88 -19.91 20.56
N ASP A 81 24.62 -20.99 20.30
CA ASP A 81 26.06 -21.02 20.50
C ASP A 81 26.79 -20.27 19.39
N ARG A 82 27.14 -19.02 19.66
CA ARG A 82 27.94 -18.15 18.79
C ARG A 82 29.43 -18.08 19.20
N ALA A 83 29.89 -19.01 20.04
CA ALA A 83 31.30 -19.08 20.42
C ALA A 83 32.12 -19.71 19.30
N ALA A 84 33.33 -19.18 19.08
CA ALA A 84 34.27 -19.80 18.16
C ALA A 84 34.68 -21.20 18.64
N ILE A 85 34.98 -22.10 17.69
CA ILE A 85 35.53 -23.42 18.00
C ILE A 85 37.06 -23.27 17.93
N LEU A 86 37.74 -23.41 19.09
CA LEU A 86 39.18 -23.30 19.17
C LEU A 86 39.83 -24.68 19.26
N TYR A 87 40.98 -24.84 18.59
CA TYR A 87 41.80 -26.02 18.73
C TYR A 87 42.37 -26.08 20.17
N GLY A 88 42.06 -27.17 20.89
CA GLY A 88 42.38 -27.27 22.33
C GLY A 88 41.23 -26.92 23.28
N GLY A 89 40.06 -26.55 22.75
CA GLY A 89 38.85 -26.25 23.53
C GLY A 89 38.60 -24.75 23.68
N THR A 90 37.33 -24.40 23.73
CA THR A 90 36.88 -23.01 23.91
C THR A 90 36.72 -22.72 25.40
N PRO A 91 37.31 -21.66 25.95
CA PRO A 91 37.13 -21.27 27.36
C PRO A 91 35.67 -21.10 27.71
N LEU A 92 35.23 -21.54 28.90
CA LEU A 92 33.84 -21.44 29.30
C LEU A 92 33.31 -20.02 29.33
N SER A 93 34.17 -19.05 29.66
CA SER A 93 33.83 -17.60 29.55
C SER A 93 33.40 -17.20 28.14
N ASP A 94 34.08 -17.72 27.12
CA ASP A 94 33.79 -17.37 25.73
C ASP A 94 32.54 -18.13 25.20
N VAL A 95 32.32 -19.35 25.70
CA VAL A 95 31.06 -20.10 25.47
C VAL A 95 29.88 -19.32 26.04
N ARG A 96 29.97 -18.82 27.29
CA ARG A 96 28.93 -18.00 27.90
C ARG A 96 28.64 -16.71 27.14
N LYS A 97 29.69 -16.02 26.69
CA LYS A 97 29.55 -14.83 25.80
C LYS A 97 28.89 -15.20 24.44
N GLY A 98 29.22 -16.38 23.90
CA GLY A 98 28.60 -16.91 22.69
C GLY A 98 27.09 -17.08 22.85
N PHE A 99 26.67 -17.74 23.93
CA PHE A 99 25.25 -17.90 24.25
C PHE A 99 24.56 -16.57 24.54
N ALA A 100 25.21 -15.63 25.22
CA ALA A 100 24.65 -14.29 25.45
C ALA A 100 24.35 -13.55 24.13
N ARG A 101 25.28 -13.62 23.17
CA ARG A 101 25.08 -13.04 21.81
C ARG A 101 23.96 -13.73 21.06
N GLY A 102 23.93 -15.07 21.07
CA GLY A 102 22.89 -15.85 20.43
C GLY A 102 21.50 -15.58 21.01
N LYS A 103 21.39 -15.46 22.35
CA LYS A 103 20.17 -15.06 23.05
C LYS A 103 19.70 -13.68 22.58
N ALA A 104 20.58 -12.70 22.54
CA ALA A 104 20.24 -11.35 22.13
C ALA A 104 19.75 -11.29 20.67
N ASP A 105 20.42 -12.01 19.75
CA ASP A 105 20.03 -12.13 18.35
C ASP A 105 18.64 -12.78 18.20
N ALA A 106 18.40 -13.88 18.94
CA ALA A 106 17.11 -14.56 18.91
C ALA A 106 15.96 -13.64 19.38
N ILE A 107 16.13 -12.94 20.50
CA ILE A 107 15.14 -12.00 21.02
C ILE A 107 14.92 -10.86 20.02
N SER A 108 15.96 -10.31 19.43
CA SER A 108 15.86 -9.24 18.44
C SER A 108 15.06 -9.67 17.22
N LYS A 109 15.32 -10.85 16.65
CA LYS A 109 14.57 -11.41 15.52
C LYS A 109 13.09 -11.59 15.82
N LEU A 110 12.78 -12.17 16.98
CA LEU A 110 11.38 -12.39 17.38
C LEU A 110 10.63 -11.07 17.61
N ARG A 111 11.28 -10.07 18.21
CA ARG A 111 10.70 -8.72 18.36
C ARG A 111 10.43 -8.06 17.01
N THR A 112 11.40 -8.08 16.11
CA THR A 112 11.22 -7.54 14.74
C THR A 112 10.06 -8.22 14.02
N LEU A 113 9.88 -9.53 14.18
CA LEU A 113 8.75 -10.24 13.57
C LEU A 113 7.41 -9.82 14.19
N ILE A 114 7.37 -9.59 15.51
CA ILE A 114 6.16 -9.06 16.18
C ILE A 114 5.85 -7.68 15.66
N ASP A 115 6.83 -6.77 15.61
CA ASP A 115 6.66 -5.39 15.13
C ASP A 115 6.09 -5.40 13.70
N LEU A 116 6.62 -6.24 12.81
CA LEU A 116 6.10 -6.39 11.44
C LEU A 116 4.65 -6.89 11.39
N PHE A 117 4.27 -7.79 12.31
CA PHE A 117 2.87 -8.24 12.37
C PHE A 117 1.95 -7.15 12.91
N GLU A 118 2.39 -6.41 13.93
CA GLU A 118 1.63 -5.30 14.51
C GLU A 118 1.44 -4.17 13.49
N GLU A 119 2.48 -3.83 12.72
CA GLU A 119 2.39 -2.87 11.61
C GLU A 119 1.36 -3.31 10.56
N ARG A 120 1.46 -4.55 10.06
CA ARG A 120 0.50 -5.09 9.08
C ARG A 120 -0.94 -5.15 9.60
N LEU A 121 -1.10 -5.45 10.90
CA LEU A 121 -2.42 -5.45 11.54
C LEU A 121 -2.98 -4.03 11.70
N ALA A 122 -2.13 -3.06 11.98
CA ALA A 122 -2.50 -1.65 12.03
C ALA A 122 -2.93 -1.14 10.64
N GLU A 123 -2.14 -1.42 9.60
CA GLU A 123 -2.48 -1.10 8.21
C GLU A 123 -3.80 -1.75 7.75
N GLY A 124 -4.04 -3.02 8.12
CA GLY A 124 -5.29 -3.73 7.81
C GLY A 124 -6.49 -3.35 8.67
N SER A 125 -6.29 -2.55 9.73
CA SER A 125 -7.36 -2.07 10.62
C SER A 125 -7.84 -0.66 10.27
N GLU A 126 -7.17 0.05 9.36
CA GLU A 126 -7.68 1.33 8.86
C GLU A 126 -9.02 1.14 8.16
N SER A 127 -10.00 1.95 8.53
CA SER A 127 -11.27 1.99 7.82
C SER A 127 -11.07 2.48 6.36
N PRO A 128 -11.99 2.18 5.44
CA PRO A 128 -11.95 2.76 4.10
C PRO A 128 -11.83 4.29 4.12
N GLU A 129 -12.51 4.93 5.07
CA GLU A 129 -12.48 6.39 5.26
C GLU A 129 -11.07 6.88 5.68
N GLU A 130 -10.39 6.16 6.61
CA GLU A 130 -9.04 6.52 7.05
C GLU A 130 -8.02 6.35 5.93
N ARG A 131 -8.10 5.23 5.16
CA ARG A 131 -7.24 5.01 3.98
C ARG A 131 -7.46 6.08 2.91
N ALA A 132 -8.72 6.39 2.62
CA ALA A 132 -9.09 7.40 1.64
C ALA A 132 -8.64 8.81 2.06
N ARG A 133 -8.79 9.16 3.34
CA ARG A 133 -8.31 10.43 3.90
C ARG A 133 -6.80 10.56 3.76
N ARG A 134 -6.04 9.55 4.15
CA ARG A 134 -4.57 9.55 3.99
C ARG A 134 -4.18 9.62 2.51
N GLY A 135 -4.88 8.90 1.64
CA GLY A 135 -4.71 8.98 0.19
C GLY A 135 -4.94 10.40 -0.33
N PHE A 136 -6.01 11.07 0.11
CA PHE A 136 -6.34 12.44 -0.28
C PHE A 136 -5.26 13.44 0.15
N GLU A 137 -4.77 13.36 1.39
CA GLU A 137 -3.71 14.22 1.92
C GLU A 137 -2.38 14.08 1.15
N GLY A 138 -2.13 12.92 0.53
CA GLY A 138 -0.94 12.66 -0.29
C GLY A 138 -1.05 13.09 -1.75
N LEU A 139 -2.23 13.48 -2.24
CA LEU A 139 -2.45 13.83 -3.65
C LEU A 139 -2.11 15.28 -3.97
N GLN A 140 -1.50 15.46 -5.14
CA GLN A 140 -1.33 16.77 -5.75
C GLN A 140 -2.44 17.03 -6.77
N LEU A 141 -3.58 17.50 -6.27
CA LEU A 141 -4.73 17.84 -7.11
C LEU A 141 -4.54 19.21 -7.78
N HIS A 142 -5.24 19.41 -8.91
CA HIS A 142 -5.34 20.72 -9.55
C HIS A 142 -5.90 21.75 -8.54
N PRO A 143 -5.31 22.97 -8.42
CA PRO A 143 -5.64 23.91 -7.34
C PRO A 143 -7.13 24.26 -7.23
N GLU A 144 -7.81 24.47 -8.35
CA GLU A 144 -9.25 24.79 -8.33
C GLU A 144 -10.11 23.60 -7.94
N VAL A 145 -9.70 22.38 -8.33
CA VAL A 145 -10.39 21.14 -7.90
C VAL A 145 -10.20 20.97 -6.39
N LEU A 146 -8.96 21.03 -5.89
CA LEU A 146 -8.66 20.90 -4.45
C LEU A 146 -9.51 21.89 -3.62
N ARG A 147 -9.52 23.16 -4.01
CA ARG A 147 -10.29 24.22 -3.31
C ARG A 147 -11.77 23.88 -3.16
N ALA A 148 -12.35 23.25 -4.18
CA ALA A 148 -13.78 22.93 -4.19
C ALA A 148 -14.11 21.68 -3.37
N VAL A 149 -13.22 20.68 -3.34
CA VAL A 149 -13.54 19.35 -2.82
C VAL A 149 -12.99 19.08 -1.41
N GLU A 150 -11.91 19.76 -0.98
CA GLU A 150 -11.16 19.43 0.23
C GLU A 150 -12.06 19.32 1.46
N LYS A 151 -12.83 20.38 1.74
CA LYS A 151 -13.72 20.38 2.91
C LYS A 151 -14.80 19.31 2.82
N LEU A 152 -15.45 19.18 1.65
CA LEU A 152 -16.51 18.18 1.45
C LEU A 152 -15.99 16.77 1.65
N TYR A 153 -14.83 16.47 1.07
CA TYR A 153 -14.24 15.15 1.15
C TYR A 153 -13.81 14.79 2.59
N LEU A 154 -13.13 15.71 3.28
CA LEU A 154 -12.69 15.51 4.67
C LEU A 154 -13.85 15.44 5.68
N ASP A 155 -14.98 16.08 5.38
CA ASP A 155 -16.20 16.00 6.17
C ASP A 155 -17.07 14.76 5.84
N GLY A 156 -16.63 13.88 4.94
CA GLY A 156 -17.34 12.64 4.56
C GLY A 156 -18.45 12.83 3.51
N HIS A 157 -18.54 13.99 2.87
CA HIS A 157 -19.54 14.31 1.84
C HIS A 157 -19.03 13.94 0.44
N TYR A 158 -18.71 12.65 0.24
CA TYR A 158 -17.98 12.16 -0.93
C TYR A 158 -18.72 12.41 -2.25
N ALA A 159 -20.03 12.13 -2.32
CA ALA A 159 -20.84 12.37 -3.51
C ALA A 159 -20.86 13.86 -3.91
N ASN A 160 -20.97 14.75 -2.93
CA ASN A 160 -20.93 16.20 -3.15
C ASN A 160 -19.54 16.65 -3.62
N ALA A 161 -18.46 16.07 -3.06
CA ALA A 161 -17.10 16.37 -3.48
C ALA A 161 -16.87 15.99 -4.95
N VAL A 162 -17.33 14.81 -5.37
CA VAL A 162 -17.26 14.39 -6.79
C VAL A 162 -18.08 15.30 -7.69
N GLU A 163 -19.29 15.66 -7.28
CA GLU A 163 -20.15 16.56 -8.05
C GLU A 163 -19.49 17.93 -8.24
N ASP A 164 -18.93 18.50 -7.16
CA ASP A 164 -18.27 19.81 -7.20
C ASP A 164 -16.96 19.77 -7.99
N ALA A 165 -16.20 18.70 -7.93
CA ALA A 165 -15.06 18.51 -8.84
C ALA A 165 -15.49 18.59 -10.31
N CYS A 166 -16.56 17.91 -10.68
CA CYS A 166 -17.10 17.96 -12.05
C CYS A 166 -17.61 19.37 -12.44
N LYS A 167 -18.25 20.09 -11.51
CA LYS A 167 -18.70 21.48 -11.74
C LYS A 167 -17.50 22.41 -11.99
N VAL A 168 -16.42 22.22 -11.25
CA VAL A 168 -15.18 22.97 -11.48
C VAL A 168 -14.62 22.69 -12.87
N LEU A 169 -14.58 21.44 -13.30
CA LEU A 169 -14.10 21.09 -14.65
C LEU A 169 -14.97 21.77 -15.73
N ASP A 170 -16.30 21.75 -15.60
CA ASP A 170 -17.23 22.45 -16.50
C ASP A 170 -16.93 23.95 -16.55
N LEU A 171 -16.72 24.57 -15.40
CA LEU A 171 -16.40 25.98 -15.29
C LEU A 171 -15.05 26.32 -15.96
N LEU A 172 -14.02 25.52 -15.73
CA LEU A 172 -12.70 25.69 -16.34
C LEU A 172 -12.78 25.61 -17.87
N VAL A 173 -13.54 24.65 -18.41
CA VAL A 173 -13.75 24.53 -19.87
C VAL A 173 -14.50 25.75 -20.41
N LYS A 174 -15.53 26.24 -19.71
CA LYS A 174 -16.24 27.49 -20.09
C LYS A 174 -15.29 28.69 -20.16
N MET A 175 -14.49 28.86 -19.10
CA MET A 175 -13.55 30.00 -19.04
C MET A 175 -12.51 29.97 -20.16
N ARG A 176 -11.94 28.78 -20.43
CA ARG A 176 -10.92 28.68 -21.48
C ARG A 176 -11.48 28.76 -22.91
N SER A 177 -12.62 28.15 -23.13
CA SER A 177 -13.25 28.15 -24.47
C SER A 177 -14.00 29.45 -24.80
N GLY A 178 -14.52 30.13 -23.77
CA GLY A 178 -15.44 31.25 -23.92
C GLY A 178 -16.90 30.82 -24.16
N ARG A 179 -17.19 29.52 -24.14
CA ARG A 179 -18.54 28.98 -24.35
C ARG A 179 -19.31 28.93 -23.04
N ILE A 180 -19.95 30.02 -22.68
CA ILE A 180 -20.75 30.16 -21.45
C ILE A 180 -22.24 29.84 -21.65
N ASP A 181 -22.66 29.66 -22.90
CA ASP A 181 -24.03 29.43 -23.34
C ASP A 181 -24.51 27.99 -23.15
N ILE A 182 -23.61 27.06 -23.05
CA ILE A 182 -23.85 25.61 -22.89
C ILE A 182 -23.09 25.03 -21.70
N ALA A 183 -23.45 23.81 -21.27
CA ALA A 183 -22.85 23.16 -20.09
C ALA A 183 -22.82 21.64 -20.23
N GLY A 184 -22.06 20.99 -19.35
CA GLY A 184 -22.04 19.54 -19.24
C GLY A 184 -21.57 18.84 -20.51
N THR A 185 -22.21 17.73 -20.85
CA THR A 185 -21.83 16.89 -21.99
C THR A 185 -21.82 17.65 -23.31
N GLU A 186 -22.81 18.53 -23.54
CA GLU A 186 -22.92 19.35 -24.74
C GLU A 186 -21.74 20.31 -24.88
N LEU A 187 -21.34 20.96 -23.78
CA LEU A 187 -20.16 21.82 -23.76
C LEU A 187 -18.91 21.05 -24.15
N MET A 188 -18.68 19.89 -23.54
CA MET A 188 -17.48 19.09 -23.80
C MET A 188 -17.40 18.63 -25.26
N GLN A 189 -18.51 18.18 -25.81
CA GLN A 189 -18.59 17.77 -27.22
C GLN A 189 -18.37 18.95 -28.19
N ALA A 190 -18.93 20.10 -27.90
CA ALA A 190 -18.77 21.29 -28.75
C ALA A 190 -17.34 21.84 -28.68
N VAL A 191 -16.74 21.92 -27.52
CA VAL A 191 -15.42 22.53 -27.32
C VAL A 191 -14.29 21.64 -27.86
N PHE A 192 -14.37 20.33 -27.67
CA PHE A 192 -13.31 19.39 -28.04
C PHE A 192 -13.60 18.59 -29.33
N SER A 193 -14.62 18.94 -30.10
CA SER A 193 -14.96 18.24 -31.35
C SER A 193 -13.76 18.13 -32.30
N PRO A 194 -13.39 16.92 -32.75
CA PRO A 194 -12.23 16.78 -33.65
C PRO A 194 -12.43 17.44 -35.05
N LYS A 195 -13.70 17.73 -35.40
CA LYS A 195 -14.01 18.38 -36.69
C LYS A 195 -13.80 19.91 -36.67
N SER A 196 -14.11 20.54 -35.54
CA SER A 196 -13.98 21.99 -35.35
C SER A 196 -13.76 22.31 -33.88
N PRO A 197 -12.57 21.99 -33.33
CA PRO A 197 -12.31 22.19 -31.91
C PRO A 197 -12.19 23.67 -31.58
N VAL A 198 -12.79 24.08 -30.47
CA VAL A 198 -12.53 25.40 -29.86
C VAL A 198 -11.24 25.35 -29.04
N LEU A 199 -11.00 24.21 -28.37
CA LEU A 199 -9.75 23.90 -27.67
C LEU A 199 -9.17 22.59 -28.21
N ARG A 200 -7.88 22.58 -28.44
CA ARG A 200 -7.15 21.42 -29.00
C ARG A 200 -5.95 21.08 -28.14
N PHE A 201 -5.59 19.79 -28.14
CA PHE A 201 -4.47 19.26 -27.36
C PHE A 201 -3.20 19.10 -28.18
N SER A 202 -3.31 19.20 -29.53
CA SER A 202 -2.22 19.14 -30.50
C SER A 202 -2.55 19.94 -31.75
N ASP A 203 -1.67 19.91 -32.73
CA ASP A 203 -1.89 20.61 -34.02
C ASP A 203 -2.87 19.88 -34.97
N LEU A 204 -3.34 18.68 -34.59
CA LEU A 204 -4.27 17.83 -35.35
C LEU A 204 -3.79 17.48 -36.76
N SER A 205 -2.47 17.50 -36.96
CA SER A 205 -1.84 17.27 -38.26
C SER A 205 -1.88 15.82 -38.70
N THR A 206 -1.80 14.89 -37.73
CA THR A 206 -1.79 13.44 -37.95
C THR A 206 -3.12 12.78 -37.59
N GLU A 207 -3.34 11.56 -38.08
CA GLU A 207 -4.51 10.75 -37.70
C GLU A 207 -4.48 10.41 -36.21
N SER A 208 -3.30 10.14 -35.65
CA SER A 208 -3.10 9.87 -34.22
C SER A 208 -3.53 11.04 -33.35
N GLU A 209 -3.13 12.26 -33.71
CA GLU A 209 -3.51 13.48 -32.98
C GLU A 209 -5.02 13.75 -33.04
N ARG A 210 -5.65 13.50 -34.17
CA ARG A 210 -7.11 13.59 -34.30
C ARG A 210 -7.81 12.52 -33.47
N GLY A 211 -7.25 11.31 -33.39
CA GLY A 211 -7.72 10.23 -32.50
C GLY A 211 -7.60 10.61 -31.02
N GLU A 212 -6.48 11.23 -30.61
CA GLU A 212 -6.28 11.73 -29.25
C GLU A 212 -7.32 12.81 -28.90
N GLN A 213 -7.52 13.79 -29.77
CA GLN A 213 -8.54 14.82 -29.60
C GLN A 213 -9.94 14.24 -29.41
N GLN A 214 -10.30 13.23 -30.21
CA GLN A 214 -11.58 12.54 -30.09
C GLN A 214 -11.67 11.76 -28.77
N GLY A 215 -10.61 11.08 -28.38
CA GLY A 215 -10.52 10.35 -27.11
C GLY A 215 -10.71 11.29 -25.91
N MET A 216 -10.01 12.44 -25.93
CA MET A 216 -10.15 13.46 -24.89
C MET A 216 -11.58 14.03 -24.84
N MET A 217 -12.19 14.33 -25.98
CA MET A 217 -13.60 14.73 -26.02
C MET A 217 -14.51 13.72 -25.31
N PHE A 218 -14.30 12.43 -25.55
CA PHE A 218 -15.10 11.38 -24.90
C PHE A 218 -14.84 11.30 -23.40
N LEU A 219 -13.60 11.48 -22.93
CA LEU A 219 -13.26 11.49 -21.50
C LEU A 219 -13.94 12.65 -20.78
N TYR A 220 -13.84 13.89 -21.29
CA TYR A 220 -14.51 15.04 -20.70
C TYR A 220 -16.04 14.90 -20.74
N ALA A 221 -16.62 14.47 -21.84
CA ALA A 221 -18.06 14.24 -21.96
C ALA A 221 -18.52 13.09 -21.03
N GLY A 222 -17.74 12.02 -20.94
CA GLY A 222 -17.98 10.88 -20.08
C GLY A 222 -18.01 11.24 -18.60
N VAL A 223 -17.10 12.11 -18.13
CA VAL A 223 -17.11 12.61 -16.75
C VAL A 223 -18.44 13.31 -16.42
N MET A 224 -18.94 14.16 -17.32
CA MET A 224 -20.21 14.85 -17.11
C MET A 224 -21.37 13.87 -17.08
N LEU A 225 -21.36 12.88 -17.96
CA LEU A 225 -22.45 11.93 -18.13
C LEU A 225 -22.47 10.87 -17.01
N ALA A 226 -21.31 10.28 -16.71
CA ALA A 226 -21.20 9.16 -15.80
C ALA A 226 -21.09 9.57 -14.32
N PHE A 227 -20.43 10.68 -14.01
CA PHE A 227 -20.17 11.05 -12.63
C PHE A 227 -20.98 12.27 -12.17
N ARG A 228 -21.07 13.32 -12.97
CA ARG A 228 -21.79 14.55 -12.57
C ARG A 228 -23.30 14.37 -12.60
N ASN A 229 -23.87 13.86 -13.69
CA ASN A 229 -25.33 13.82 -13.85
C ASN A 229 -26.04 12.93 -12.82
N PRO A 230 -25.58 11.72 -12.48
CA PRO A 230 -26.22 10.90 -11.46
C PRO A 230 -26.26 11.58 -10.10
N ARG A 231 -25.18 12.32 -9.72
CA ARG A 231 -25.07 13.01 -8.43
C ARG A 231 -25.90 14.29 -8.36
N ALA A 232 -26.06 14.97 -9.49
CA ALA A 232 -26.90 16.16 -9.56
C ALA A 232 -28.41 15.86 -9.43
N HIS A 233 -28.83 14.64 -9.73
CA HIS A 233 -30.24 14.25 -9.82
C HIS A 233 -30.66 13.10 -8.87
N GLY A 234 -29.72 12.56 -8.08
CA GLY A 234 -29.94 11.45 -7.17
C GLY A 234 -29.35 11.66 -5.78
N LEU A 235 -29.90 10.92 -4.80
CA LEU A 235 -29.29 10.79 -3.47
C LEU A 235 -28.34 9.60 -3.51
N LEU A 236 -27.08 9.85 -3.93
CA LEU A 236 -26.05 8.84 -3.96
C LEU A 236 -25.16 8.95 -2.73
N THR A 237 -24.78 7.80 -2.19
CA THR A 237 -23.70 7.66 -1.21
C THR A 237 -22.54 7.03 -1.93
N ASP A 238 -21.43 7.74 -2.03
CA ASP A 238 -20.23 7.22 -2.66
C ASP A 238 -19.33 6.55 -1.62
N ASP A 239 -18.66 5.48 -2.05
CA ASP A 239 -17.52 4.93 -1.33
C ASP A 239 -16.37 5.95 -1.30
N PRO A 240 -15.67 6.13 -0.16
CA PRO A 240 -14.62 7.14 -0.03
C PRO A 240 -13.45 6.90 -0.99
N GLU A 241 -13.07 5.65 -1.24
CA GLU A 241 -11.94 5.29 -2.13
C GLU A 241 -12.34 5.55 -3.59
N GLU A 242 -13.56 5.14 -4.01
CA GLU A 242 -14.07 5.41 -5.35
C GLU A 242 -14.19 6.92 -5.62
N ALA A 243 -14.68 7.68 -4.66
CA ALA A 243 -14.77 9.14 -4.77
C ALA A 243 -13.38 9.78 -4.98
N LEU A 244 -12.36 9.28 -4.29
CA LEU A 244 -10.98 9.75 -4.43
C LEU A 244 -10.42 9.50 -5.83
N GLU A 245 -10.68 8.32 -6.39
CA GLU A 245 -10.27 7.97 -7.75
C GLU A 245 -10.92 8.90 -8.79
N VAL A 246 -12.23 9.16 -8.64
CA VAL A 246 -12.96 10.05 -9.55
C VAL A 246 -12.45 11.49 -9.44
N ILE A 247 -12.24 12.02 -8.23
CA ILE A 247 -11.68 13.36 -8.00
C ILE A 247 -10.27 13.47 -8.61
N SER A 248 -9.43 12.45 -8.45
CA SER A 248 -8.10 12.39 -9.03
C SER A 248 -8.14 12.42 -10.56
N PHE A 249 -9.08 11.68 -11.15
CA PHE A 249 -9.28 11.68 -12.61
C PHE A 249 -9.78 13.03 -13.13
N VAL A 250 -10.72 13.67 -12.45
CA VAL A 250 -11.17 15.03 -12.78
C VAL A 250 -10.04 16.04 -12.67
N SER A 251 -9.23 15.94 -11.63
CA SER A 251 -8.03 16.76 -11.45
C SER A 251 -7.01 16.57 -12.57
N PHE A 252 -6.78 15.33 -13.00
CA PHE A 252 -5.94 15.04 -14.17
C PHE A 252 -6.46 15.75 -15.42
N LEU A 253 -7.76 15.66 -15.70
CA LEU A 253 -8.37 16.35 -16.85
C LEU A 253 -8.22 17.87 -16.74
N ALA A 254 -8.37 18.46 -15.56
CA ALA A 254 -8.14 19.89 -15.34
C ALA A 254 -6.69 20.29 -15.66
N ASN A 255 -5.70 19.50 -15.24
CA ASN A 255 -4.29 19.73 -15.57
C ASN A 255 -4.00 19.58 -17.08
N VAL A 256 -4.68 18.66 -17.77
CA VAL A 256 -4.57 18.52 -19.23
C VAL A 256 -5.21 19.72 -19.94
N LEU A 257 -6.36 20.20 -19.44
CA LEU A 257 -7.02 21.37 -19.97
C LEU A 257 -6.11 22.62 -19.93
N ASP A 258 -5.29 22.77 -18.90
CA ASP A 258 -4.36 23.90 -18.78
C ASP A 258 -3.33 23.98 -19.92
N LYS A 259 -3.06 22.86 -20.57
CA LYS A 259 -2.15 22.76 -21.71
C LYS A 259 -2.85 22.95 -23.08
N ALA A 260 -4.20 22.90 -23.09
CA ALA A 260 -4.95 23.02 -24.31
C ALA A 260 -4.81 24.45 -24.93
N VAL A 261 -4.78 24.54 -26.25
CA VAL A 261 -4.67 25.78 -27.02
C VAL A 261 -5.96 26.04 -27.84
N LYS A 262 -6.21 27.32 -28.15
CA LYS A 262 -7.32 27.73 -29.04
C LYS A 262 -6.99 27.49 -30.50
#